data_c52d4f533e4aa19838e7049792f99383
#
_entry.id   c52d4f533e4aa19838e7049792f99383
#
_cell.length_a   1.000
_cell.length_b   1.000
_cell.length_c   1.000
_cell.angle_alpha   90.00
_cell.angle_beta   90.00
_cell.angle_gamma   90.00
#
_symmetry.space_group_name_H-M   'P 1'
#
loop_
_entity.id
_entity.type
_entity.pdbx_description
1 polymer ?
#
loop_
_entity_poly.entity_id
_entity_poly.type
_entity_poly.pdbx_seq_one_letter_code
_entity_poly.pdbx_strand_id
1 'polypeptide(L)' 'MSLGEIVYEAYHAALSEYRRTHHDQFDPSGRWASLSPQFQAAWEAASQAVAHAVAERHQEDAEE' A
#
# COMPACT_ATOMS: atom_id res chain seq x y z
N MET A 1 2.06 -1.55 14.00
CA MET A 1 2.06 -1.07 12.62
C MET A 1 0.66 -0.67 12.20
N SER A 2 0.53 0.50 11.58
CA SER A 2 -0.75 0.94 11.05
C SER A 2 -1.03 0.26 9.71
N LEU A 3 -2.30 0.26 9.31
CA LEU A 3 -2.69 -0.30 8.02
C LEU A 3 -2.01 0.41 6.86
N GLY A 4 -1.93 1.75 6.93
CA GLY A 4 -1.25 2.53 5.89
C GLY A 4 0.22 2.19 5.77
N GLU A 5 0.89 1.97 6.90
CA GLU A 5 2.29 1.57 6.90
C GLU A 5 2.48 0.21 6.24
N ILE A 6 1.61 -0.75 6.56
CA ILE A 6 1.68 -2.09 5.97
C ILE A 6 1.49 -2.01 4.45
N VAL A 7 0.48 -1.28 4.01
CA VAL A 7 0.19 -1.14 2.58
C VAL A 7 1.32 -0.41 1.86
N TYR A 8 1.84 0.65 2.46
CA TYR A 8 2.93 1.41 1.87
C TYR A 8 4.17 0.54 1.68
N GLU A 9 4.55 -0.21 2.70
CA GLU A 9 5.73 -1.07 2.62
C GLU A 9 5.54 -2.20 1.62
N ALA A 10 4.35 -2.78 1.56
CA ALA A 10 4.04 -3.82 0.57
C ALA A 10 4.10 -3.26 -0.85
N TYR A 11 3.58 -2.05 -1.05
CA TYR A 11 3.65 -1.37 -2.35
C TYR A 11 5.09 -1.16 -2.79
N HIS A 12 5.93 -0.66 -1.88
CA HIS A 12 7.33 -0.40 -2.20
C HIS A 12 8.10 -1.69 -2.45
N ALA A 13 7.81 -2.74 -1.72
CA ALA A 13 8.45 -4.04 -1.95
C ALA A 13 8.09 -4.57 -3.34
N ALA A 14 6.83 -4.51 -3.72
CA ALA A 14 6.38 -4.95 -5.03
C ALA A 14 6.97 -4.09 -6.15
N LEU A 15 7.04 -2.78 -5.93
CA LEU A 15 7.60 -1.86 -6.90
C LEU A 15 9.11 -2.09 -7.09
N SER A 16 9.82 -2.37 -6.01
CA SER A 16 11.25 -2.68 -6.07
C SER A 16 11.50 -3.94 -6.91
N GLU A 17 10.69 -4.97 -6.70
CA GLU A 17 10.80 -6.21 -7.45
C GLU A 17 10.51 -5.97 -8.93
N TYR A 18 9.47 -5.22 -9.23
CA TYR A 18 9.13 -4.88 -10.60
C TYR A 18 10.27 -4.12 -11.30
N ARG A 19 10.82 -3.12 -10.62
CA ARG A 19 11.88 -2.29 -11.19
C ARG A 19 13.17 -3.06 -11.37
N ARG A 20 13.46 -3.98 -10.48
CA ARG A 20 14.64 -4.83 -10.61
C ARG A 20 14.57 -5.68 -11.87
N THR A 21 13.39 -6.21 -12.19
CA THR A 21 13.20 -7.06 -13.37
C THR A 21 13.12 -6.25 -14.67
N HIS A 22 12.78 -4.95 -14.59
CA HIS A 22 12.61 -4.09 -15.75
C HIS A 22 13.73 -3.08 -15.94
N HIS A 23 14.79 -3.21 -15.15
CA HIS A 23 15.98 -2.34 -15.23
C HIS A 23 15.68 -0.85 -15.10
N ASP A 24 14.68 -0.52 -14.32
CA ASP A 24 14.35 0.87 -14.05
C ASP A 24 15.27 1.42 -12.95
N GLN A 25 15.66 2.69 -13.07
CA GLN A 25 16.66 3.31 -12.19
C GLN A 25 16.04 3.98 -10.97
N PHE A 26 14.87 3.62 -10.59
CA PHE A 26 14.23 4.22 -9.42
C PHE A 26 14.80 3.63 -8.13
N ASP A 27 15.10 4.51 -7.17
CA ASP A 27 15.56 4.09 -5.85
C ASP A 27 14.36 4.00 -4.90
N PRO A 28 13.96 2.78 -4.52
CA PRO A 28 12.80 2.60 -3.65
C PRO A 28 13.12 2.75 -2.17
N SER A 29 14.10 3.57 -1.82
CA SER A 29 14.54 3.71 -0.44
C SER A 29 13.54 4.47 0.44
N GLY A 30 12.39 4.87 -0.09
CA GLY A 30 11.38 5.54 0.69
C GLY A 30 10.84 4.67 1.82
N ARG A 31 11.08 5.09 3.06
CA ARG A 31 10.56 4.41 4.23
C ARG A 31 9.36 5.17 4.74
N TRP A 32 8.46 4.43 5.38
CA TRP A 32 7.26 5.04 5.98
C TRP A 32 7.63 6.22 6.89
N ALA A 33 8.65 6.05 7.71
CA ALA A 33 9.08 7.08 8.64
C ALA A 33 9.60 8.34 7.93
N SER A 34 10.00 8.23 6.66
CA SER A 34 10.49 9.37 5.90
C SER A 34 9.36 10.19 5.28
N LEU A 35 8.16 9.68 5.28
CA LEU A 35 7.01 10.40 4.71
C LEU A 35 6.59 11.54 5.64
N SER A 36 6.16 12.64 5.04
CA SER A 36 5.55 13.72 5.82
C SER A 36 4.24 13.22 6.45
N PRO A 37 3.79 13.83 7.57
CA PRO A 37 2.53 13.43 8.18
C PRO A 37 1.34 13.50 7.21
N GLN A 38 1.39 14.43 6.26
CA GLN A 38 0.34 14.60 5.27
C GLN A 38 0.26 13.38 4.34
N PHE A 39 1.40 12.89 3.89
CA PHE A 39 1.44 11.71 3.04
C PHE A 39 1.09 10.45 3.82
N GLN A 40 1.53 10.35 5.07
CA GLN A 40 1.16 9.21 5.91
C GLN A 40 -0.35 9.16 6.11
N ALA A 41 -0.99 10.30 6.35
CA ALA A 41 -2.44 10.37 6.49
C ALA A 41 -3.15 9.97 5.20
N ALA A 42 -2.62 10.38 4.05
CA ALA A 42 -3.19 10.01 2.75
C ALA A 42 -3.12 8.50 2.53
N TRP A 43 -2.00 7.88 2.87
CA TRP A 43 -1.85 6.42 2.75
C TRP A 43 -2.79 5.68 3.70
N GLU A 44 -2.98 6.21 4.91
CA GLU A 44 -3.93 5.62 5.86
C GLU A 44 -5.35 5.65 5.32
N ALA A 45 -5.77 6.80 4.82
CA ALA A 45 -7.12 6.96 4.27
C ALA A 45 -7.34 6.05 3.07
N ALA A 46 -6.38 6.00 2.15
CA ALA A 46 -6.47 5.14 0.97
C ALA A 46 -6.52 3.66 1.36
N SER A 47 -5.70 3.26 2.34
CA SER A 47 -5.64 1.88 2.80
C SER A 47 -6.95 1.45 3.43
N GLN A 48 -7.57 2.31 4.21
CA GLN A 48 -8.86 2.00 4.82
C GLN A 48 -9.96 1.90 3.79
N ALA A 49 -9.92 2.74 2.76
CA ALA A 49 -10.90 2.66 1.67
C ALA A 49 -10.78 1.34 0.92
N VAL A 50 -9.56 0.89 0.65
CA VAL A 50 -9.32 -0.38 -0.01
C VAL A 50 -9.77 -1.54 0.88
N ALA A 51 -9.45 -1.51 2.17
CA ALA A 51 -9.84 -2.56 3.10
C ALA A 51 -11.36 -2.67 3.18
N HIS A 52 -12.06 -1.54 3.19
CA HIS A 52 -13.51 -1.51 3.22
C HIS A 52 -14.11 -2.13 1.95
N ALA A 53 -13.57 -1.76 0.80
CA ALA A 53 -14.03 -2.30 -0.48
C ALA A 53 -13.81 -3.82 -0.56
N VAL A 54 -12.67 -4.30 -0.07
CA VAL A 54 -12.38 -5.74 -0.05
C VAL A 54 -13.35 -6.47 0.88
N ALA A 55 -13.63 -5.90 2.06
CA ALA A 55 -14.56 -6.49 3.01
C ALA A 55 -15.96 -6.59 2.42
N GLU A 56 -16.42 -5.56 1.70
CA GLU A 56 -17.72 -5.59 1.04
C GLU A 56 -17.79 -6.66 -0.03
N ARG A 57 -16.75 -6.85 -0.81
CA ARG A 57 -16.69 -7.89 -1.82
C ARG A 57 -16.71 -9.28 -1.21
N HIS A 58 -16.04 -9.46 -0.08
CA HIS A 58 -16.06 -10.73 0.64
C HIS A 58 -17.44 -11.06 1.14
N GLN A 59 -18.21 -10.08 1.59
CA GLN A 59 -19.57 -10.30 2.04
C GLN A 59 -20.48 -10.69 0.89
N GLU A 60 -20.32 -10.09 -0.27
CA GLU A 60 -21.09 -10.44 -1.45
C GLU A 60 -20.79 -11.87 -1.90
N ASP A 61 -19.53 -12.26 -1.91
CA ASP A 61 -19.13 -13.61 -2.28
C ASP A 61 -19.65 -14.65 -1.28
N ALA A 62 -19.73 -14.29 0.00
CA ALA A 62 -20.18 -15.20 1.04
C ALA A 62 -21.68 -15.46 1.00
N GLU A 63 -22.46 -14.57 0.39
CA GLU A 63 -23.90 -14.71 0.29
C GLU A 63 -24.33 -15.59 -0.89
N GLU A 64 -23.43 -15.93 -1.76
CA GLU A 64 -23.70 -16.88 -2.83
C GLU A 64 -23.35 -18.30 -2.41
#